data_c09fb550961e594ae5337d4048e5c36e
#
_entry.id   c09fb550961e594ae5337d4048e5c36e
#
_cell.length_a   1.000
_cell.length_b   1.000
_cell.length_c   1.000
_cell.angle_alpha   90.00
_cell.angle_beta   90.00
_cell.angle_gamma   90.00
#
_symmetry.space_group_name_H-M   'P 1'
#
loop_
_entity.id
_entity.type
_entity.pdbx_description
1 polymer ?
#
loop_
_entity_poly.entity_id
_entity_poly.type
_entity_poly.pdbx_seq_one_letter_code
_entity_poly.pdbx_strand_id
1 'polypeptide(L)'
;MKNAVLIFLCMAMLLPEENANAQTDNTQIMKDAQAALAANDYEKAFAGYHAAANDDKNVLAQFSLGLFYQNGWGRAVDKAIACQWFEKAAQGGIPTAQHLTGICFEEGIHRPADPAIAANWFQKAAQAGHTHSYCHLGNLYMIGKGFPKDPMKALALCHPAAQQGAIPAQIWMGKFYLQGDASIQDMQEAYRWFEAAAQKHSPEAFYYLGILMEKGSSQGHTPQKARQMFEQAAVLKYVPAYFQIGKSFYTAEPDPETHQLSAEHLAKAYVWLSATVQRPGNPEEISAAKAMLQQILVVMQTAWLAELDHKVA
;
A
#
# COMPACT_ATOMS: atom_id res chain seq x y z
N MET A 1 -33.99 9.83 -76.09
CA MET A 1 -35.26 9.08 -75.93
C MET A 1 -35.12 8.18 -74.77
N LYS A 2 -36.06 8.25 -73.89
CA LYS A 2 -36.28 7.50 -72.64
C LYS A 2 -35.37 7.80 -71.43
N ASN A 3 -35.93 8.63 -70.57
CA ASN A 3 -35.53 8.94 -69.22
C ASN A 3 -35.57 7.69 -68.33
N ALA A 4 -34.50 7.43 -67.51
CA ALA A 4 -34.52 6.56 -66.39
C ALA A 4 -34.28 7.46 -65.16
N VAL A 5 -35.36 7.69 -64.41
CA VAL A 5 -35.35 8.35 -63.10
C VAL A 5 -34.84 7.35 -62.08
N LEU A 6 -33.66 7.64 -61.57
CA LEU A 6 -33.07 6.88 -60.44
C LEU A 6 -33.67 7.41 -59.11
N ILE A 7 -34.58 6.63 -58.52
CA ILE A 7 -35.12 6.89 -57.18
C ILE A 7 -34.04 6.45 -56.18
N PHE A 8 -33.36 7.43 -55.56
CA PHE A 8 -32.56 7.20 -54.36
C PHE A 8 -33.52 7.04 -53.18
N LEU A 9 -33.74 5.78 -52.74
CA LEU A 9 -34.31 5.51 -51.42
C LEU A 9 -33.25 5.87 -50.38
N CYS A 10 -33.46 6.97 -49.65
CA CYS A 10 -32.84 7.24 -48.37
C CYS A 10 -33.35 6.20 -47.36
N MET A 11 -32.59 5.12 -47.17
CA MET A 11 -32.74 4.26 -45.99
C MET A 11 -32.11 5.00 -44.81
N ALA A 12 -32.91 5.84 -44.12
CA ALA A 12 -32.59 6.30 -42.80
C ALA A 12 -32.47 5.04 -41.88
N MET A 13 -31.25 4.65 -41.55
CA MET A 13 -31.02 3.68 -40.51
C MET A 13 -31.53 4.29 -39.20
N LEU A 14 -32.72 3.91 -38.79
CA LEU A 14 -33.20 4.05 -37.42
C LEU A 14 -32.27 3.22 -36.52
N LEU A 15 -31.31 3.89 -35.90
CA LEU A 15 -30.62 3.30 -34.76
C LEU A 15 -31.69 3.11 -33.67
N PRO A 16 -31.75 1.96 -33.02
CA PRO A 16 -32.80 1.73 -32.02
C PRO A 16 -32.65 2.72 -30.86
N GLU A 17 -33.70 3.50 -30.60
CA GLU A 17 -33.84 4.46 -29.51
C GLU A 17 -33.63 3.77 -28.13
N GLU A 18 -33.80 2.45 -28.03
CA GLU A 18 -33.55 1.66 -26.82
C GLU A 18 -32.11 1.78 -26.28
N ASN A 19 -31.09 1.89 -27.15
CA ASN A 19 -29.69 2.02 -26.71
C ASN A 19 -29.40 3.40 -26.11
N ALA A 20 -30.06 4.46 -26.57
CA ALA A 20 -29.84 5.81 -26.04
C ALA A 20 -30.47 6.00 -24.65
N ASN A 21 -31.66 5.43 -24.43
CA ASN A 21 -32.35 5.47 -23.12
C ASN A 21 -31.64 4.63 -22.07
N ALA A 22 -31.16 3.42 -22.41
CA ALA A 22 -30.41 2.56 -21.49
C ALA A 22 -29.08 3.19 -21.06
N GLN A 23 -28.40 3.92 -21.96
CA GLN A 23 -27.14 4.58 -21.67
C GLN A 23 -27.30 5.83 -20.79
N THR A 24 -28.40 6.58 -20.97
CA THR A 24 -28.75 7.71 -20.09
C THR A 24 -29.15 7.23 -18.69
N ASP A 25 -29.86 6.12 -18.58
CA ASP A 25 -30.26 5.52 -17.30
C ASP A 25 -29.04 5.02 -16.50
N ASN A 26 -28.12 4.31 -17.13
CA ASN A 26 -26.87 3.86 -16.51
C ASN A 26 -25.98 5.03 -16.03
N THR A 27 -25.94 6.13 -16.76
CA THR A 27 -25.17 7.31 -16.37
C THR A 27 -25.79 7.97 -15.13
N GLN A 28 -27.10 8.04 -15.02
CA GLN A 28 -27.78 8.60 -13.85
C GLN A 28 -27.61 7.69 -12.63
N ILE A 29 -27.76 6.37 -12.79
CA ILE A 29 -27.53 5.38 -11.72
C ILE A 29 -26.11 5.53 -11.15
N MET A 30 -25.08 5.67 -12.00
CA MET A 30 -23.69 5.87 -11.58
C MET A 30 -23.51 7.18 -10.79
N LYS A 31 -24.13 8.28 -11.21
CA LYS A 31 -24.07 9.58 -10.49
C LYS A 31 -24.70 9.47 -9.11
N ASP A 32 -25.87 8.83 -9.03
CA ASP A 32 -26.60 8.65 -7.78
C ASP A 32 -25.82 7.73 -6.81
N ALA A 33 -25.19 6.66 -7.33
CA ALA A 33 -24.32 5.78 -6.56
C ALA A 33 -23.07 6.52 -6.02
N GLN A 34 -22.43 7.37 -6.84
CA GLN A 34 -21.31 8.19 -6.41
C GLN A 34 -21.71 9.21 -5.33
N ALA A 35 -22.87 9.86 -5.50
CA ALA A 35 -23.39 10.78 -4.49
C ALA A 35 -23.69 10.08 -3.16
N ALA A 36 -24.29 8.89 -3.21
CA ALA A 36 -24.55 8.06 -2.04
C ALA A 36 -23.23 7.64 -1.34
N LEU A 37 -22.22 7.24 -2.11
CA LEU A 37 -20.88 6.91 -1.57
C LEU A 37 -20.25 8.11 -0.86
N ALA A 38 -20.32 9.29 -1.47
CA ALA A 38 -19.80 10.52 -0.88
C ALA A 38 -20.54 10.90 0.42
N ALA A 39 -21.81 10.54 0.55
CA ALA A 39 -22.60 10.70 1.76
C ALA A 39 -22.41 9.59 2.80
N ASN A 40 -21.54 8.59 2.54
CA ASN A 40 -21.37 7.36 3.33
C ASN A 40 -22.64 6.48 3.41
N ASP A 41 -23.58 6.67 2.50
CA ASP A 41 -24.75 5.78 2.33
C ASP A 41 -24.31 4.56 1.50
N TYR A 42 -23.60 3.65 2.16
CA TYR A 42 -22.96 2.51 1.50
C TYR A 42 -23.98 1.52 0.91
N GLU A 43 -25.15 1.36 1.53
CA GLU A 43 -26.21 0.47 1.03
C GLU A 43 -26.75 0.97 -0.31
N LYS A 44 -27.12 2.26 -0.37
CA LYS A 44 -27.62 2.89 -1.60
C LYS A 44 -26.55 2.93 -2.69
N ALA A 45 -25.30 3.27 -2.31
CA ALA A 45 -24.17 3.29 -3.25
C ALA A 45 -23.95 1.90 -3.86
N PHE A 46 -23.92 0.85 -3.02
CA PHE A 46 -23.74 -0.52 -3.49
C PHE A 46 -24.86 -0.96 -4.44
N ALA A 47 -26.12 -0.71 -4.07
CA ALA A 47 -27.26 -1.07 -4.92
C ALA A 47 -27.15 -0.41 -6.31
N GLY A 48 -26.77 0.86 -6.36
CA GLY A 48 -26.54 1.59 -7.60
C GLY A 48 -25.40 1.02 -8.43
N TYR A 49 -24.23 0.78 -7.84
CA TYR A 49 -23.10 0.15 -8.57
C TYR A 49 -23.44 -1.27 -9.01
N HIS A 50 -24.18 -2.03 -8.20
CA HIS A 50 -24.58 -3.39 -8.57
C HIS A 50 -25.57 -3.38 -9.75
N ALA A 51 -26.53 -2.46 -9.77
CA ALA A 51 -27.44 -2.29 -10.90
C ALA A 51 -26.67 -1.92 -12.18
N ALA A 52 -25.73 -0.95 -12.09
CA ALA A 52 -24.93 -0.52 -13.22
C ALA A 52 -23.94 -1.59 -13.71
N ALA A 53 -23.41 -2.44 -12.83
CA ALA A 53 -22.46 -3.50 -13.17
C ALA A 53 -23.10 -4.71 -13.87
N ASN A 54 -24.44 -4.84 -13.84
CA ASN A 54 -25.16 -5.85 -14.61
C ASN A 54 -25.05 -5.61 -16.11
N ASP A 55 -24.74 -4.39 -16.55
CA ASP A 55 -24.24 -4.13 -17.89
C ASP A 55 -22.73 -4.43 -17.92
N ASP A 56 -22.33 -5.49 -18.59
CA ASP A 56 -20.93 -5.92 -18.72
C ASP A 56 -20.00 -4.83 -19.29
N LYS A 57 -20.54 -3.77 -19.85
CA LYS A 57 -19.80 -2.62 -20.35
C LYS A 57 -19.47 -1.58 -19.29
N ASN A 58 -20.12 -1.61 -18.10
CA ASN A 58 -19.86 -0.62 -17.07
C ASN A 58 -18.70 -1.05 -16.15
N VAL A 59 -17.50 -0.95 -16.70
CA VAL A 59 -16.25 -1.35 -16.02
C VAL A 59 -15.97 -0.54 -14.76
N LEU A 60 -16.46 0.72 -14.67
CA LEU A 60 -16.31 1.55 -13.47
C LEU A 60 -17.20 1.05 -12.32
N ALA A 61 -18.43 0.62 -12.63
CA ALA A 61 -19.30 -0.01 -11.64
C ALA A 61 -18.70 -1.33 -11.12
N GLN A 62 -18.15 -2.16 -12.01
CA GLN A 62 -17.47 -3.39 -11.64
C GLN A 62 -16.26 -3.11 -10.75
N PHE A 63 -15.44 -2.11 -11.08
CA PHE A 63 -14.31 -1.70 -10.24
C PHE A 63 -14.77 -1.21 -8.86
N SER A 64 -15.83 -0.40 -8.81
CA SER A 64 -16.39 0.10 -7.55
C SER A 64 -16.88 -1.04 -6.66
N LEU A 65 -17.55 -2.06 -7.20
CA LEU A 65 -17.96 -3.25 -6.45
C LEU A 65 -16.76 -4.00 -5.86
N GLY A 66 -15.68 -4.12 -6.62
CA GLY A 66 -14.43 -4.68 -6.12
C GLY A 66 -13.93 -3.93 -4.88
N LEU A 67 -13.95 -2.59 -4.90
CA LEU A 67 -13.57 -1.77 -3.75
C LEU A 67 -14.52 -1.93 -2.55
N PHE A 68 -15.83 -2.07 -2.78
CA PHE A 68 -16.80 -2.33 -1.70
C PHE A 68 -16.48 -3.60 -0.94
N TYR A 69 -16.19 -4.69 -1.64
CA TYR A 69 -15.82 -5.97 -1.01
C TYR A 69 -14.42 -5.94 -0.40
N GLN A 70 -13.47 -5.21 -1.01
CA GLN A 70 -12.12 -5.08 -0.46
C GLN A 70 -12.09 -4.30 0.85
N ASN A 71 -12.86 -3.20 0.94
CA ASN A 71 -12.83 -2.29 2.09
C ASN A 71 -13.92 -2.58 3.13
N GLY A 72 -14.88 -3.44 2.83
CA GLY A 72 -15.98 -3.74 3.73
C GLY A 72 -16.97 -2.59 3.89
N TRP A 73 -17.19 -1.77 2.88
CA TRP A 73 -18.11 -0.63 2.95
C TRP A 73 -19.55 -1.13 3.00
N GLY A 74 -20.21 -0.98 4.18
CA GLY A 74 -21.56 -1.44 4.43
C GLY A 74 -21.74 -2.97 4.38
N ARG A 75 -20.66 -3.76 4.35
CA ARG A 75 -20.67 -5.22 4.26
C ARG A 75 -19.40 -5.84 4.82
N ALA A 76 -19.39 -7.16 4.99
CA ALA A 76 -18.17 -7.87 5.35
C ALA A 76 -17.12 -7.78 4.23
N VAL A 77 -15.84 -7.68 4.61
CA VAL A 77 -14.72 -7.78 3.68
C VAL A 77 -14.72 -9.17 3.05
N ASP A 78 -14.68 -9.22 1.72
CA ASP A 78 -14.52 -10.46 0.97
C ASP A 78 -13.53 -10.24 -0.18
N LYS A 79 -12.27 -10.58 0.08
CA LYS A 79 -11.20 -10.41 -0.90
C LYS A 79 -11.38 -11.29 -2.15
N ALA A 80 -12.00 -12.46 -2.02
CA ALA A 80 -12.21 -13.35 -3.17
C ALA A 80 -13.24 -12.77 -4.14
N ILE A 81 -14.36 -12.25 -3.62
CA ILE A 81 -15.35 -11.55 -4.44
C ILE A 81 -14.75 -10.25 -5.01
N ALA A 82 -13.97 -9.50 -4.21
CA ALA A 82 -13.30 -8.31 -4.71
C ALA A 82 -12.41 -8.62 -5.93
N CYS A 83 -11.62 -9.69 -5.87
CA CYS A 83 -10.76 -10.13 -6.98
C CYS A 83 -11.55 -10.51 -8.25
N GLN A 84 -12.72 -11.14 -8.10
CA GLN A 84 -13.58 -11.45 -9.25
C GLN A 84 -14.08 -10.17 -9.94
N TRP A 85 -14.47 -9.16 -9.17
CA TRP A 85 -14.88 -7.88 -9.72
C TRP A 85 -13.73 -7.09 -10.34
N PHE A 86 -12.54 -7.11 -9.71
CA PHE A 86 -11.34 -6.50 -10.29
C PHE A 86 -10.95 -7.16 -11.61
N GLU A 87 -11.05 -8.49 -11.73
CA GLU A 87 -10.76 -9.19 -12.98
C GLU A 87 -11.70 -8.75 -14.11
N LYS A 88 -13.02 -8.63 -13.85
CA LYS A 88 -13.97 -8.08 -14.82
C LYS A 88 -13.60 -6.66 -15.26
N ALA A 89 -13.36 -5.77 -14.30
CA ALA A 89 -12.98 -4.39 -14.58
C ALA A 89 -11.64 -4.29 -15.32
N ALA A 90 -10.69 -5.19 -15.03
CA ALA A 90 -9.39 -5.26 -15.68
C ALA A 90 -9.48 -5.67 -17.15
N GLN A 91 -10.41 -6.56 -17.49
CA GLN A 91 -10.73 -6.93 -18.87
C GLN A 91 -11.26 -5.72 -19.65
N GLY A 92 -11.98 -4.82 -18.99
CA GLY A 92 -12.43 -3.55 -19.52
C GLY A 92 -11.37 -2.45 -19.59
N GLY A 93 -10.13 -2.75 -19.23
CA GLY A 93 -8.98 -1.86 -19.44
C GLY A 93 -8.67 -0.88 -18.32
N ILE A 94 -9.30 -0.96 -17.13
CA ILE A 94 -8.97 -0.06 -16.01
C ILE A 94 -7.58 -0.41 -15.47
N PRO A 95 -6.58 0.51 -15.52
CA PRO A 95 -5.19 0.19 -15.14
C PRO A 95 -5.05 -0.24 -13.67
N THR A 96 -5.77 0.43 -12.76
CA THR A 96 -5.77 0.07 -11.33
C THR A 96 -6.42 -1.30 -11.10
N ALA A 97 -7.50 -1.65 -11.82
CA ALA A 97 -8.10 -2.97 -11.74
C ALA A 97 -7.15 -4.05 -12.28
N GLN A 98 -6.44 -3.79 -13.38
CA GLN A 98 -5.41 -4.69 -13.90
C GLN A 98 -4.31 -4.93 -12.85
N HIS A 99 -3.86 -3.88 -12.17
CA HIS A 99 -2.88 -3.99 -11.08
C HIS A 99 -3.40 -4.86 -9.93
N LEU A 100 -4.62 -4.59 -9.43
CA LEU A 100 -5.23 -5.35 -8.34
C LEU A 100 -5.49 -6.81 -8.74
N THR A 101 -5.86 -7.05 -9.99
CA THR A 101 -5.98 -8.41 -10.53
C THR A 101 -4.62 -9.12 -10.53
N GLY A 102 -3.54 -8.43 -10.87
CA GLY A 102 -2.19 -8.96 -10.75
C GLY A 102 -1.87 -9.41 -9.32
N ILE A 103 -2.20 -8.59 -8.31
CA ILE A 103 -2.06 -8.96 -6.89
C ILE A 103 -2.90 -10.19 -6.54
N CYS A 104 -4.15 -10.25 -7.00
CA CYS A 104 -5.02 -11.41 -6.76
C CYS A 104 -4.42 -12.74 -7.26
N PHE A 105 -3.79 -12.73 -8.44
CA PHE A 105 -3.11 -13.91 -8.97
C PHE A 105 -1.75 -14.17 -8.30
N GLU A 106 -1.03 -13.12 -7.88
CA GLU A 106 0.24 -13.28 -7.16
C GLU A 106 0.04 -13.93 -5.79
N GLU A 107 -1.01 -13.53 -5.06
CA GLU A 107 -1.35 -14.02 -3.72
C GLU A 107 -2.23 -15.27 -3.72
N GLY A 108 -2.87 -15.61 -4.84
CA GLY A 108 -3.76 -16.77 -4.92
C GLY A 108 -5.07 -16.59 -4.15
N ILE A 109 -5.67 -15.39 -4.17
CA ILE A 109 -6.82 -15.05 -3.30
C ILE A 109 -8.09 -15.77 -3.71
N HIS A 110 -8.46 -15.76 -4.99
CA HIS A 110 -9.71 -16.38 -5.51
C HIS A 110 -9.46 -17.58 -6.43
N ARG A 111 -8.21 -17.78 -6.81
CA ARG A 111 -7.69 -18.89 -7.63
C ARG A 111 -6.30 -19.25 -7.12
N PRO A 112 -5.76 -20.44 -7.45
CA PRO A 112 -4.37 -20.76 -7.14
C PRO A 112 -3.42 -19.68 -7.66
N ALA A 113 -2.38 -19.40 -6.88
CA ALA A 113 -1.39 -18.40 -7.26
C ALA A 113 -0.74 -18.73 -8.60
N ASP A 114 -0.72 -17.76 -9.51
CA ASP A 114 -0.07 -17.86 -10.82
C ASP A 114 0.74 -16.61 -11.10
N PRO A 115 2.04 -16.62 -10.80
CA PRO A 115 2.91 -15.48 -11.01
C PRO A 115 3.05 -15.05 -12.47
N ALA A 116 2.88 -15.97 -13.43
CA ALA A 116 2.97 -15.63 -14.85
C ALA A 116 1.74 -14.83 -15.30
N ILE A 117 0.55 -15.22 -14.84
CA ILE A 117 -0.68 -14.46 -15.07
C ILE A 117 -0.59 -13.10 -14.34
N ALA A 118 -0.11 -13.08 -13.09
CA ALA A 118 0.10 -11.86 -12.34
C ALA A 118 1.01 -10.86 -13.10
N ALA A 119 2.14 -11.35 -13.60
CA ALA A 119 3.08 -10.54 -14.38
C ALA A 119 2.44 -9.94 -15.65
N ASN A 120 1.62 -10.72 -16.36
CA ASN A 120 0.91 -10.22 -17.55
C ASN A 120 -0.05 -9.06 -17.17
N TRP A 121 -0.78 -9.19 -16.06
CA TRP A 121 -1.65 -8.13 -15.57
C TRP A 121 -0.88 -6.90 -15.10
N PHE A 122 0.23 -7.07 -14.36
CA PHE A 122 1.09 -5.94 -13.99
C PHE A 122 1.68 -5.23 -15.22
N GLN A 123 2.08 -5.99 -16.25
CA GLN A 123 2.60 -5.41 -17.48
C GLN A 123 1.53 -4.59 -18.22
N LYS A 124 0.30 -5.11 -18.35
CA LYS A 124 -0.83 -4.38 -18.96
C LYS A 124 -1.13 -3.10 -18.18
N ALA A 125 -1.23 -3.18 -16.86
CA ALA A 125 -1.48 -2.03 -16.00
C ALA A 125 -0.40 -0.95 -16.17
N ALA A 126 0.87 -1.35 -16.17
CA ALA A 126 2.01 -0.45 -16.34
C ALA A 126 1.99 0.25 -17.71
N GLN A 127 1.74 -0.49 -18.78
CA GLN A 127 1.61 0.06 -20.14
C GLN A 127 0.41 1.02 -20.29
N ALA A 128 -0.64 0.79 -19.49
CA ALA A 128 -1.81 1.66 -19.43
C ALA A 128 -1.64 2.85 -18.45
N GLY A 129 -0.43 3.11 -17.96
CA GLY A 129 -0.09 4.27 -17.14
C GLY A 129 -0.07 4.03 -15.63
N HIS A 130 -0.36 2.83 -15.13
CA HIS A 130 -0.19 2.48 -13.72
C HIS A 130 1.27 2.11 -13.43
N THR A 131 2.15 3.13 -13.41
CA THR A 131 3.61 2.96 -13.38
C THR A 131 4.14 2.13 -12.21
N HIS A 132 3.43 2.14 -11.07
CA HIS A 132 3.80 1.32 -9.90
C HIS A 132 3.76 -0.19 -10.19
N SER A 133 2.96 -0.63 -11.17
CA SER A 133 2.91 -2.03 -11.58
C SER A 133 4.24 -2.55 -12.14
N TYR A 134 5.11 -1.66 -12.68
CA TYR A 134 6.45 -2.07 -13.07
C TYR A 134 7.29 -2.56 -11.88
N CYS A 135 7.11 -1.96 -10.69
CA CYS A 135 7.83 -2.40 -9.49
C CYS A 135 7.31 -3.74 -8.96
N HIS A 136 5.99 -4.02 -9.07
CA HIS A 136 5.46 -5.36 -8.76
C HIS A 136 5.98 -6.42 -9.72
N LEU A 137 6.00 -6.12 -11.03
CA LEU A 137 6.63 -7.00 -12.01
C LEU A 137 8.12 -7.20 -11.69
N GLY A 138 8.84 -6.12 -11.34
CA GLY A 138 10.22 -6.17 -10.88
C GLY A 138 10.41 -7.08 -9.67
N ASN A 139 9.49 -7.02 -8.70
CA ASN A 139 9.56 -7.88 -7.52
C ASN A 139 9.49 -9.37 -7.87
N LEU A 140 8.66 -9.76 -8.85
CA LEU A 140 8.59 -11.16 -9.32
C LEU A 140 9.95 -11.62 -9.89
N TYR A 141 10.65 -10.75 -10.65
CA TYR A 141 12.00 -11.06 -11.13
C TYR A 141 13.04 -11.04 -9.99
N MET A 142 12.91 -10.14 -9.01
CA MET A 142 13.84 -10.05 -7.88
C MET A 142 13.86 -11.33 -7.05
N ILE A 143 12.68 -11.93 -6.80
CA ILE A 143 12.55 -13.14 -5.99
C ILE A 143 12.56 -14.44 -6.81
N GLY A 144 12.50 -14.35 -8.15
CA GLY A 144 12.43 -15.51 -9.02
C GLY A 144 11.09 -16.26 -8.97
N LYS A 145 9.98 -15.55 -8.71
CA LYS A 145 8.65 -16.15 -8.62
C LYS A 145 7.98 -16.19 -9.99
N GLY A 146 7.86 -17.39 -10.56
CA GLY A 146 7.31 -17.61 -11.92
C GLY A 146 8.29 -17.34 -13.07
N PHE A 147 9.47 -16.79 -12.75
CA PHE A 147 10.54 -16.50 -13.70
C PHE A 147 11.90 -16.79 -13.08
N PRO A 148 12.97 -16.99 -13.88
CA PRO A 148 14.33 -16.98 -13.36
C PRO A 148 14.61 -15.66 -12.60
N LYS A 149 15.29 -15.77 -11.44
CA LYS A 149 15.70 -14.60 -10.66
C LYS A 149 16.59 -13.71 -11.51
N ASP A 150 16.17 -12.44 -11.67
CA ASP A 150 16.90 -11.42 -12.42
C ASP A 150 16.78 -10.06 -11.74
N PRO A 151 17.64 -9.77 -10.74
CA PRO A 151 17.62 -8.50 -10.02
C PRO A 151 17.86 -7.29 -10.90
N MET A 152 18.68 -7.43 -11.96
CA MET A 152 18.97 -6.30 -12.85
C MET A 152 17.76 -5.93 -13.70
N LYS A 153 16.98 -6.92 -14.15
CA LYS A 153 15.72 -6.68 -14.83
C LYS A 153 14.68 -6.07 -13.87
N ALA A 154 14.64 -6.51 -12.61
CA ALA A 154 13.81 -5.92 -11.58
C ALA A 154 14.12 -4.42 -11.40
N LEU A 155 15.40 -4.08 -11.29
CA LEU A 155 15.88 -2.70 -11.19
C LEU A 155 15.45 -1.87 -12.42
N ALA A 156 15.71 -2.38 -13.63
CA ALA A 156 15.38 -1.68 -14.88
C ALA A 156 13.87 -1.39 -15.01
N LEU A 157 13.03 -2.26 -14.49
CA LEU A 157 11.57 -2.08 -14.53
C LEU A 157 11.10 -0.98 -13.55
N CYS A 158 11.60 -0.95 -12.31
CA CYS A 158 11.11 -0.02 -11.29
C CYS A 158 11.80 1.36 -11.34
N HIS A 159 13.05 1.43 -11.77
CA HIS A 159 13.87 2.64 -11.74
C HIS A 159 13.22 3.86 -12.42
N PRO A 160 12.60 3.78 -13.63
CA PRO A 160 11.98 4.93 -14.26
C PRO A 160 10.85 5.55 -13.42
N ALA A 161 10.02 4.72 -12.77
CA ALA A 161 8.95 5.20 -11.91
C ALA A 161 9.50 5.92 -10.66
N ALA A 162 10.59 5.42 -10.09
CA ALA A 162 11.27 6.05 -8.96
C ALA A 162 11.89 7.41 -9.35
N GLN A 163 12.51 7.50 -10.53
CA GLN A 163 13.04 8.76 -11.07
C GLN A 163 11.94 9.79 -11.32
N GLN A 164 10.76 9.39 -11.75
CA GLN A 164 9.59 10.26 -11.87
C GLN A 164 9.01 10.67 -10.52
N GLY A 165 9.58 10.16 -9.43
CA GLY A 165 9.22 10.55 -8.08
C GLY A 165 8.02 9.80 -7.52
N ALA A 166 7.63 8.66 -8.03
CA ALA A 166 6.62 7.81 -7.43
C ALA A 166 7.13 7.27 -6.08
N ILE A 167 6.50 7.68 -4.98
CA ILE A 167 6.92 7.31 -3.62
C ILE A 167 7.06 5.79 -3.45
N PRO A 168 6.08 4.95 -3.85
CA PRO A 168 6.23 3.50 -3.71
C PRO A 168 7.42 2.92 -4.48
N ALA A 169 7.74 3.50 -5.65
CA ALA A 169 8.89 3.08 -6.43
C ALA A 169 10.22 3.51 -5.77
N GLN A 170 10.28 4.71 -5.19
CA GLN A 170 11.44 5.18 -4.43
C GLN A 170 11.68 4.29 -3.19
N ILE A 171 10.61 3.92 -2.46
CA ILE A 171 10.70 2.97 -1.35
C ILE A 171 11.21 1.60 -1.83
N TRP A 172 10.69 1.11 -2.95
CA TRP A 172 11.14 -0.15 -3.53
C TRP A 172 12.64 -0.11 -3.88
N MET A 173 13.10 0.98 -4.50
CA MET A 173 14.52 1.18 -4.82
C MET A 173 15.39 1.20 -3.56
N GLY A 174 14.97 1.91 -2.52
CA GLY A 174 15.67 1.92 -1.25
C GLY A 174 15.79 0.53 -0.63
N LYS A 175 14.71 -0.26 -0.64
CA LYS A 175 14.70 -1.66 -0.17
C LYS A 175 15.59 -2.56 -1.04
N PHE A 176 15.58 -2.36 -2.36
CA PHE A 176 16.40 -3.10 -3.30
C PHE A 176 17.88 -2.99 -2.94
N TYR A 177 18.38 -1.77 -2.68
CA TYR A 177 19.77 -1.55 -2.29
C TYR A 177 20.05 -1.90 -0.83
N LEU A 178 19.06 -1.83 0.07
CA LEU A 178 19.26 -2.16 1.49
C LEU A 178 19.30 -3.66 1.76
N GLN A 179 18.46 -4.44 1.06
CA GLN A 179 18.15 -5.85 1.37
C GLN A 179 18.56 -6.81 0.25
N GLY A 180 19.05 -6.31 -0.87
CA GLY A 180 19.50 -7.14 -1.99
C GLY A 180 20.69 -8.05 -1.64
N ASP A 181 21.05 -8.92 -2.56
CA ASP A 181 22.24 -9.77 -2.42
C ASP A 181 23.50 -8.89 -2.23
N ALA A 182 24.55 -9.42 -1.61
CA ALA A 182 25.75 -8.65 -1.24
C ALA A 182 26.39 -7.88 -2.42
N SER A 183 26.23 -8.37 -3.66
CA SER A 183 26.70 -7.69 -4.88
C SER A 183 25.86 -6.49 -5.31
N ILE A 184 24.66 -6.32 -4.70
CA ILE A 184 23.68 -5.28 -5.03
C ILE A 184 23.60 -4.26 -3.90
N GLN A 185 23.89 -4.68 -2.65
CA GLN A 185 23.76 -3.81 -1.49
C GLN A 185 24.60 -2.54 -1.64
N ASP A 186 23.90 -1.39 -1.51
CA ASP A 186 24.51 -0.07 -1.47
C ASP A 186 23.73 0.81 -0.50
N MET A 187 24.29 1.01 0.70
CA MET A 187 23.65 1.79 1.75
C MET A 187 23.52 3.28 1.38
N GLN A 188 24.39 3.81 0.52
CA GLN A 188 24.31 5.20 0.10
C GLN A 188 23.19 5.39 -0.92
N GLU A 189 23.06 4.49 -1.89
CA GLU A 189 21.94 4.49 -2.82
C GLU A 189 20.61 4.25 -2.09
N ALA A 190 20.57 3.30 -1.14
CA ALA A 190 19.37 3.09 -0.31
C ALA A 190 18.97 4.39 0.42
N TYR A 191 19.94 5.07 1.03
CA TYR A 191 19.73 6.34 1.72
C TYR A 191 19.14 7.41 0.79
N ARG A 192 19.71 7.60 -0.40
CA ARG A 192 19.24 8.60 -1.38
C ARG A 192 17.79 8.37 -1.80
N TRP A 193 17.41 7.12 -2.04
CA TRP A 193 16.05 6.79 -2.43
C TRP A 193 15.06 6.99 -1.29
N PHE A 194 15.40 6.59 -0.06
CA PHE A 194 14.54 6.84 1.10
C PHE A 194 14.47 8.34 1.42
N GLU A 195 15.56 9.09 1.27
CA GLU A 195 15.56 10.55 1.47
C GLU A 195 14.61 11.23 0.46
N ALA A 196 14.67 10.84 -0.83
CA ALA A 196 13.76 11.37 -1.84
C ALA A 196 12.27 11.09 -1.51
N ALA A 197 11.96 9.91 -0.97
CA ALA A 197 10.60 9.59 -0.53
C ALA A 197 10.22 10.33 0.77
N ALA A 198 11.16 10.55 1.70
CA ALA A 198 10.95 11.27 2.95
C ALA A 198 10.67 12.76 2.72
N GLN A 199 11.29 13.39 1.72
CA GLN A 199 10.97 14.75 1.29
C GLN A 199 9.51 14.92 0.86
N LYS A 200 8.83 13.83 0.50
CA LYS A 200 7.40 13.78 0.21
C LYS A 200 6.56 13.27 1.40
N HIS A 201 7.13 13.35 2.61
CA HIS A 201 6.49 12.93 3.86
C HIS A 201 6.08 11.45 3.89
N SER A 202 6.82 10.56 3.22
CA SER A 202 6.56 9.12 3.32
C SER A 202 6.95 8.60 4.71
N PRO A 203 5.99 8.07 5.50
CA PRO A 203 6.29 7.53 6.83
C PRO A 203 7.19 6.30 6.77
N GLU A 204 7.03 5.47 5.75
CA GLU A 204 7.88 4.31 5.54
C GLU A 204 9.32 4.71 5.20
N ALA A 205 9.51 5.82 4.48
CA ALA A 205 10.86 6.34 4.18
C ALA A 205 11.57 6.83 5.44
N PHE A 206 10.89 7.56 6.31
CA PHE A 206 11.47 7.96 7.61
C PHE A 206 11.88 6.75 8.44
N TYR A 207 11.07 5.70 8.47
CA TYR A 207 11.41 4.46 9.16
C TYR A 207 12.70 3.83 8.62
N TYR A 208 12.83 3.67 7.30
CA TYR A 208 14.04 3.08 6.71
C TYR A 208 15.26 3.98 6.83
N LEU A 209 15.12 5.31 6.81
CA LEU A 209 16.22 6.21 7.14
C LEU A 209 16.71 6.00 8.58
N GLY A 210 15.81 5.83 9.55
CA GLY A 210 16.16 5.46 10.92
C GLY A 210 16.95 4.16 10.98
N ILE A 211 16.49 3.11 10.30
CA ILE A 211 17.19 1.80 10.21
C ILE A 211 18.60 1.96 9.62
N LEU A 212 18.76 2.75 8.55
CA LEU A 212 20.08 2.98 7.94
C LEU A 212 21.02 3.74 8.88
N MET A 213 20.50 4.71 9.63
CA MET A 213 21.26 5.48 10.60
C MET A 213 21.74 4.60 11.78
N GLU A 214 20.90 3.67 12.29
CA GLU A 214 21.29 2.70 13.31
C GLU A 214 22.40 1.76 12.82
N LYS A 215 22.41 1.39 11.54
CA LYS A 215 23.45 0.56 10.93
C LYS A 215 24.77 1.31 10.72
N GLY A 216 24.84 2.60 11.00
CA GLY A 216 26.06 3.39 10.84
C GLY A 216 26.48 3.63 9.39
N SER A 217 25.51 3.67 8.46
CA SER A 217 25.74 3.70 7.02
C SER A 217 26.39 4.99 6.48
N SER A 218 26.57 6.04 7.29
CA SER A 218 27.34 7.24 6.90
C SER A 218 27.85 8.03 8.10
N GLN A 219 28.88 8.87 7.86
CA GLN A 219 29.44 9.74 8.90
C GLN A 219 28.40 10.74 9.42
N GLY A 220 28.34 10.92 10.73
CA GLY A 220 27.43 11.87 11.40
C GLY A 220 26.05 11.31 11.72
N HIS A 221 25.77 10.03 11.51
CA HIS A 221 24.59 9.36 12.01
C HIS A 221 24.77 9.01 13.49
N THR A 222 23.80 9.40 14.32
CA THR A 222 23.80 9.14 15.76
C THR A 222 22.51 8.40 16.14
N PRO A 223 22.50 7.64 17.24
CA PRO A 223 21.26 7.01 17.73
C PRO A 223 20.12 8.02 17.92
N GLN A 224 20.43 9.25 18.28
CA GLN A 224 19.44 10.32 18.44
C GLN A 224 18.82 10.71 17.10
N LYS A 225 19.61 10.83 16.03
CA LYS A 225 19.09 11.12 14.68
C LYS A 225 18.24 9.96 14.15
N ALA A 226 18.67 8.72 14.37
CA ALA A 226 17.87 7.54 14.01
C ALA A 226 16.50 7.58 14.70
N ARG A 227 16.48 7.86 16.01
CA ARG A 227 15.22 8.00 16.77
C ARG A 227 14.34 9.13 16.22
N GLN A 228 14.92 10.29 15.88
CA GLN A 228 14.14 11.37 15.27
C GLN A 228 13.44 10.93 13.98
N MET A 229 14.08 10.12 13.15
CA MET A 229 13.45 9.58 11.94
C MET A 229 12.29 8.63 12.30
N PHE A 230 12.45 7.76 13.29
CA PHE A 230 11.36 6.91 13.75
C PHE A 230 10.20 7.72 14.34
N GLU A 231 10.49 8.79 15.09
CA GLU A 231 9.48 9.70 15.62
C GLU A 231 8.69 10.40 14.49
N GLN A 232 9.36 10.84 13.41
CA GLN A 232 8.67 11.37 12.22
C GLN A 232 7.74 10.33 11.58
N ALA A 233 8.19 9.08 11.46
CA ALA A 233 7.34 8.00 10.97
C ALA A 233 6.13 7.74 11.88
N ALA A 234 6.34 7.79 13.20
CA ALA A 234 5.28 7.57 14.18
C ALA A 234 4.23 8.69 14.20
N VAL A 235 4.63 9.96 14.05
CA VAL A 235 3.71 11.10 13.89
C VAL A 235 2.79 10.88 12.70
N LEU A 236 3.28 10.27 11.64
CA LEU A 236 2.51 9.88 10.46
C LEU A 236 1.81 8.51 10.63
N LYS A 237 1.70 8.00 11.86
CA LYS A 237 1.01 6.76 12.25
C LYS A 237 1.60 5.49 11.64
N TYR A 238 2.89 5.45 11.36
CA TYR A 238 3.58 4.27 10.88
C TYR A 238 3.93 3.33 12.05
N VAL A 239 3.09 2.35 12.29
CA VAL A 239 3.16 1.44 13.44
C VAL A 239 4.52 0.74 13.61
N PRO A 240 5.22 0.29 12.54
CA PRO A 240 6.56 -0.33 12.70
C PRO A 240 7.60 0.56 13.39
N ALA A 241 7.42 1.89 13.38
CA ALA A 241 8.35 2.80 14.05
C ALA A 241 8.22 2.77 15.58
N TYR A 242 7.08 2.36 16.13
CA TYR A 242 6.80 2.39 17.57
C TYR A 242 7.77 1.50 18.37
N PHE A 243 8.00 0.29 17.87
CA PHE A 243 8.97 -0.63 18.47
C PHE A 243 10.38 -0.02 18.49
N GLN A 244 10.82 0.56 17.36
CA GLN A 244 12.18 1.12 17.28
C GLN A 244 12.36 2.31 18.22
N ILE A 245 11.35 3.16 18.39
CA ILE A 245 11.39 4.26 19.35
C ILE A 245 11.47 3.71 20.77
N GLY A 246 10.59 2.79 21.14
CA GLY A 246 10.57 2.18 22.46
C GLY A 246 11.89 1.48 22.81
N LYS A 247 12.43 0.69 21.86
CA LYS A 247 13.73 0.06 21.95
C LYS A 247 14.84 1.08 22.15
N SER A 248 14.85 2.20 21.40
CA SER A 248 15.89 3.21 21.48
C SER A 248 15.95 3.92 22.83
N PHE A 249 14.81 4.08 23.52
CA PHE A 249 14.78 4.60 24.88
C PHE A 249 15.18 3.53 25.90
N TYR A 250 14.77 2.28 25.68
CA TYR A 250 15.12 1.15 26.55
C TYR A 250 16.62 0.82 26.51
N THR A 251 17.28 0.98 25.36
CA THR A 251 18.72 0.73 25.18
C THR A 251 19.56 2.01 25.24
N ALA A 252 18.99 3.13 25.72
CA ALA A 252 19.74 4.37 25.93
C ALA A 252 20.88 4.18 26.96
N GLU A 253 21.89 5.03 26.89
CA GLU A 253 22.99 4.99 27.84
C GLU A 253 22.45 5.23 29.28
N PRO A 254 22.75 4.34 30.21
CA PRO A 254 22.36 4.53 31.61
C PRO A 254 23.13 5.70 32.22
N ASP A 255 22.58 6.22 33.31
CA ASP A 255 23.26 7.22 34.13
C ASP A 255 24.60 6.67 34.64
N PRO A 256 25.71 7.43 34.48
CA PRO A 256 27.06 6.93 34.79
C PRO A 256 27.27 6.60 36.27
N GLU A 257 26.52 7.24 37.20
CA GLU A 257 26.67 7.04 38.64
C GLU A 257 25.79 5.91 39.17
N THR A 258 24.54 5.86 38.68
CA THR A 258 23.55 4.89 39.16
C THR A 258 23.49 3.61 38.36
N HIS A 259 24.06 3.59 37.14
CA HIS A 259 23.97 2.50 36.18
C HIS A 259 22.52 2.12 35.81
N GLN A 260 21.58 3.06 35.99
CA GLN A 260 20.16 2.86 35.71
C GLN A 260 19.68 3.81 34.58
N LEU A 261 18.68 3.38 33.83
CA LEU A 261 17.99 4.25 32.91
C LEU A 261 17.30 5.39 33.64
N SER A 262 17.33 6.60 33.12
CA SER A 262 16.58 7.70 33.68
C SER A 262 15.07 7.41 33.72
N ALA A 263 14.37 7.99 34.68
CA ALA A 263 12.93 7.88 34.82
C ALA A 263 12.19 8.30 33.52
N GLU A 264 12.73 9.31 32.83
CA GLU A 264 12.21 9.78 31.55
C GLU A 264 12.35 8.70 30.44
N HIS A 265 13.51 8.06 30.35
CA HIS A 265 13.75 7.00 29.36
C HIS A 265 12.86 5.79 29.64
N LEU A 266 12.71 5.38 30.90
CA LEU A 266 11.81 4.28 31.28
C LEU A 266 10.35 4.58 30.93
N ALA A 267 9.88 5.80 31.21
CA ALA A 267 8.51 6.21 30.90
C ALA A 267 8.26 6.24 29.39
N LYS A 268 9.17 6.80 28.60
CA LYS A 268 9.07 6.84 27.14
C LYS A 268 9.15 5.44 26.53
N ALA A 269 10.07 4.60 27.00
CA ALA A 269 10.16 3.19 26.58
C ALA A 269 8.85 2.45 26.85
N TYR A 270 8.29 2.61 28.07
CA TYR A 270 7.02 1.99 28.44
C TYR A 270 5.89 2.37 27.47
N VAL A 271 5.69 3.67 27.23
CA VAL A 271 4.60 4.15 26.35
C VAL A 271 4.72 3.57 24.94
N TRP A 272 5.89 3.65 24.32
CA TRP A 272 6.07 3.19 22.93
C TRP A 272 6.02 1.68 22.78
N LEU A 273 6.61 0.92 23.74
CA LEU A 273 6.54 -0.54 23.73
C LEU A 273 5.11 -1.03 23.99
N SER A 274 4.37 -0.38 24.91
CA SER A 274 2.94 -0.68 25.14
C SER A 274 2.11 -0.40 23.91
N ALA A 275 2.35 0.73 23.22
CA ALA A 275 1.71 1.06 21.97
C ALA A 275 2.01 0.02 20.86
N THR A 276 3.21 -0.57 20.84
CA THR A 276 3.58 -1.65 19.94
C THR A 276 2.77 -2.92 20.20
N VAL A 277 2.61 -3.30 21.48
CA VAL A 277 1.89 -4.51 21.86
C VAL A 277 0.39 -4.43 21.59
N GLN A 278 -0.20 -3.22 21.67
CA GLN A 278 -1.64 -3.00 21.47
C GLN A 278 -2.06 -2.94 20.00
N ARG A 279 -1.13 -2.87 19.08
CA ARG A 279 -1.42 -2.71 17.64
C ARG A 279 -0.97 -3.93 16.84
N PRO A 280 -1.65 -4.25 15.73
CA PRO A 280 -1.19 -5.32 14.85
C PRO A 280 0.19 -4.97 14.26
N GLY A 281 1.12 -5.91 14.27
CA GLY A 281 2.49 -5.68 13.82
C GLY A 281 3.30 -6.98 13.70
N ASN A 282 4.62 -6.84 13.56
CA ASN A 282 5.52 -7.97 13.48
C ASN A 282 5.50 -8.79 14.81
N PRO A 283 5.20 -10.12 14.78
CA PRO A 283 5.14 -10.95 15.97
C PRO A 283 6.43 -10.98 16.78
N GLU A 284 7.60 -10.93 16.13
CA GLU A 284 8.90 -10.92 16.80
C GLU A 284 9.11 -9.60 17.55
N GLU A 285 8.78 -8.45 16.96
CA GLU A 285 8.85 -7.14 17.61
C GLU A 285 7.86 -7.04 18.78
N ILE A 286 6.65 -7.56 18.62
CA ILE A 286 5.65 -7.63 19.71
C ILE A 286 6.17 -8.49 20.86
N SER A 287 6.78 -9.63 20.58
CA SER A 287 7.37 -10.52 21.59
C SER A 287 8.54 -9.83 22.33
N ALA A 288 9.43 -9.18 21.58
CA ALA A 288 10.53 -8.42 22.15
C ALA A 288 10.04 -7.24 23.03
N ALA A 289 9.01 -6.51 22.55
CA ALA A 289 8.40 -5.42 23.31
C ALA A 289 7.81 -5.91 24.63
N LYS A 290 7.13 -7.05 24.65
CA LYS A 290 6.60 -7.66 25.89
C LYS A 290 7.71 -8.01 26.88
N ALA A 291 8.81 -8.59 26.40
CA ALA A 291 9.95 -8.93 27.25
C ALA A 291 10.58 -7.67 27.87
N MET A 292 10.77 -6.61 27.08
CA MET A 292 11.29 -5.32 27.56
C MET A 292 10.34 -4.68 28.59
N LEU A 293 9.02 -4.71 28.34
CA LEU A 293 8.01 -4.19 29.27
C LEU A 293 8.05 -4.91 30.61
N GLN A 294 8.21 -6.24 30.63
CA GLN A 294 8.34 -6.99 31.87
C GLN A 294 9.53 -6.50 32.70
N GLN A 295 10.66 -6.21 32.07
CA GLN A 295 11.85 -5.69 32.78
C GLN A 295 11.63 -4.24 33.28
N ILE A 296 10.99 -3.39 32.48
CA ILE A 296 10.65 -2.02 32.86
C ILE A 296 9.73 -2.04 34.12
N LEU A 297 8.71 -2.89 34.10
CA LEU A 297 7.74 -2.97 35.21
C LEU A 297 8.36 -3.42 36.57
N VAL A 298 9.49 -4.12 36.55
CA VAL A 298 10.21 -4.49 37.78
C VAL A 298 10.82 -3.26 38.46
N VAL A 299 11.25 -2.26 37.68
CA VAL A 299 11.96 -1.07 38.20
C VAL A 299 11.09 0.18 38.28
N MET A 300 9.96 0.18 37.57
CA MET A 300 9.06 1.31 37.48
C MET A 300 8.14 1.41 38.70
N GLN A 301 7.95 2.60 39.25
CA GLN A 301 7.01 2.83 40.34
C GLN A 301 5.56 2.67 39.84
N THR A 302 4.75 1.90 40.55
CA THR A 302 3.34 1.63 40.18
C THR A 302 2.48 2.90 40.09
N ALA A 303 2.83 3.96 40.81
CA ALA A 303 2.13 5.25 40.74
C ALA A 303 2.18 5.93 39.36
N TRP A 304 3.17 5.61 38.53
CA TRP A 304 3.31 6.21 37.20
C TRP A 304 2.49 5.47 36.15
N LEU A 305 2.16 4.21 36.38
CA LEU A 305 1.51 3.38 35.34
C LEU A 305 0.15 3.93 34.90
N ALA A 306 -0.68 4.38 35.84
CA ALA A 306 -1.99 4.91 35.57
C ALA A 306 -1.93 6.17 34.65
N GLU A 307 -0.93 7.05 34.87
CA GLU A 307 -0.73 8.24 34.03
C GLU A 307 -0.19 7.87 32.64
N LEU A 308 0.72 6.91 32.57
CA LEU A 308 1.36 6.50 31.32
C LEU A 308 0.42 5.70 30.42
N ASP A 309 -0.48 4.89 30.98
CA ASP A 309 -1.47 4.13 30.22
C ASP A 309 -2.44 5.03 29.46
N HIS A 310 -2.75 6.22 30.01
CA HIS A 310 -3.52 7.24 29.29
C HIS A 310 -2.82 7.78 28.03
N LYS A 311 -1.50 7.71 27.95
CA LYS A 311 -0.71 8.19 26.80
C LYS A 311 -0.56 7.14 25.71
N VAL A 312 -0.93 5.88 25.97
CA VAL A 312 -0.83 4.74 25.05
C VAL A 312 -2.10 4.60 24.20
N ALA A 313 -3.26 4.96 24.74
CA ALA A 313 -4.56 4.91 24.08
C ALA A 313 -4.67 5.95 22.94
#